data_92d972af371e2b62744b1b56c48affc5
#
_entry.id   92d972af371e2b62744b1b56c48affc5
#
_cell.length_a   1.000
_cell.length_b   1.000
_cell.length_c   1.000
_cell.angle_alpha   90.00
_cell.angle_beta   90.00
_cell.angle_gamma   90.00
#
_symmetry.space_group_name_H-M   'P 1'
#
loop_
_entity.id
_entity.type
_entity.pdbx_description
1 polymer ?
#
loop_
_entity_poly.entity_id
_entity_poly.type
_entity_poly.pdbx_seq_one_letter_code
_entity_poly.pdbx_strand_id
1 'polypeptide(L)'
;QHLIDPLLYYPEKVVWRNYEASYDVAELEPDDRSEYTYGLREYFVPVERFDEFVPKMREIFQRNEANIINVSIRHAKADTNTLLSWARSEVFAFVVYYRQGTDAEAKQAVSVWSREMIDAAIAVGGAYYLPYQLQASKEQFLAAYPRAKDYFGLKWRLDPNNRFVNMLWAKYYPFNSDLMAQTRKDIAEYYRPVEQTLLTIPEWYLVFQPKEYADYLAAASYPSRFPFLESIDEYWVLYDRVVAISAQNYPANAEYRTMLRVIGISTTLEYLVKGAYEASVGRFSRWLAGGEDTPEDILIQQAHRAYSELIFDEPWYEFDFAAWRDRIWSDTPLWGDHAFRKWERKLFFSAEFGLKSLYAKLIKYAAQSTYGETDKRIYLTAQRVQSNSIRLPEEPEGAEIVATGGEDYIMSVPRWGGFTEIMPKFLNTEWTISDISGNHQIAVSLLAAKAADVSSLQAQELFRSRLVSDDSRERIVLMVAVTELAQLILDVESAGIELEHVFDY
;
A
#
# COMPACT_ATOMS: atom_id res chain seq x y z
N GLN A 1 -16.92 -56.21 -5.23
CA GLN A 1 -17.46 -54.85 -5.33
C GLN A 1 -18.90 -54.84 -4.77
N HIS A 2 -19.88 -55.55 -5.30
CA HIS A 2 -21.30 -55.47 -4.86
C HIS A 2 -21.55 -55.89 -3.40
N LEU A 3 -20.62 -56.57 -2.73
CA LEU A 3 -20.72 -56.98 -1.32
C LEU A 3 -19.89 -56.05 -0.39
N ILE A 4 -18.86 -55.44 -0.92
CA ILE A 4 -17.89 -54.65 -0.14
C ILE A 4 -18.26 -53.18 -0.19
N ASP A 5 -18.71 -52.63 -1.34
CA ASP A 5 -19.06 -51.25 -1.53
C ASP A 5 -20.20 -50.74 -0.57
N PRO A 6 -21.28 -51.51 -0.31
CA PRO A 6 -22.28 -51.09 0.66
C PRO A 6 -21.75 -50.99 2.11
N LEU A 7 -20.72 -51.80 2.45
CA LEU A 7 -20.12 -51.78 3.79
C LEU A 7 -19.12 -50.65 3.97
N LEU A 8 -18.48 -50.21 2.88
CA LEU A 8 -17.48 -49.15 2.91
C LEU A 8 -18.05 -47.76 2.62
N TYR A 9 -19.09 -47.68 1.78
CA TYR A 9 -19.61 -46.42 1.26
C TYR A 9 -20.99 -46.02 1.81
N TYR A 10 -21.53 -46.74 2.78
CA TYR A 10 -22.73 -46.31 3.55
C TYR A 10 -22.41 -46.13 5.03
N PRO A 11 -21.63 -45.09 5.38
CA PRO A 11 -21.41 -44.77 6.77
C PRO A 11 -22.71 -44.29 7.39
N GLU A 12 -23.06 -44.78 8.58
CA GLU A 12 -24.21 -44.34 9.37
C GLU A 12 -24.12 -42.88 9.83
N LYS A 13 -22.94 -42.23 9.62
CA LYS A 13 -22.68 -40.86 10.05
C LYS A 13 -22.76 -39.91 8.88
N VAL A 14 -23.48 -38.82 9.07
CA VAL A 14 -23.40 -37.65 8.17
C VAL A 14 -22.02 -37.00 8.34
N VAL A 15 -21.24 -37.00 7.30
CA VAL A 15 -19.92 -36.36 7.25
C VAL A 15 -19.92 -35.20 6.26
N TRP A 16 -19.01 -34.24 6.47
CA TRP A 16 -18.84 -33.15 5.51
C TRP A 16 -18.31 -33.70 4.19
N ARG A 17 -18.87 -33.21 3.08
CA ARG A 17 -18.44 -33.61 1.71
C ARG A 17 -16.92 -33.48 1.52
N ASN A 18 -16.31 -32.44 2.08
CA ASN A 18 -14.87 -32.22 1.99
C ASN A 18 -14.06 -33.24 2.79
N TYR A 19 -14.62 -33.76 3.87
CA TYR A 19 -14.00 -34.80 4.66
C TYR A 19 -14.01 -36.14 3.93
N GLU A 20 -15.11 -36.49 3.30
CA GLU A 20 -15.24 -37.71 2.49
C GLU A 20 -14.32 -37.67 1.27
N ALA A 21 -14.28 -36.53 0.56
CA ALA A 21 -13.36 -36.32 -0.56
C ALA A 21 -11.88 -36.39 -0.11
N SER A 22 -11.54 -36.00 1.11
CA SER A 22 -10.18 -36.08 1.64
C SER A 22 -9.74 -37.49 2.03
N TYR A 23 -10.67 -38.39 2.27
CA TYR A 23 -10.35 -39.79 2.61
C TYR A 23 -9.78 -40.54 1.39
N ASP A 24 -10.40 -40.38 0.24
CA ASP A 24 -9.91 -40.99 -1.00
C ASP A 24 -8.54 -40.41 -1.40
N VAL A 25 -8.31 -39.12 -1.12
CA VAL A 25 -7.02 -38.46 -1.38
C VAL A 25 -5.93 -39.02 -0.48
N ALA A 26 -6.20 -39.32 0.79
CA ALA A 26 -5.22 -39.88 1.72
C ALA A 26 -4.74 -41.30 1.30
N GLU A 27 -5.63 -42.09 0.67
CA GLU A 27 -5.25 -43.41 0.13
C GLU A 27 -4.46 -43.33 -1.19
N LEU A 28 -4.74 -42.29 -1.99
CA LEU A 28 -4.12 -42.08 -3.29
C LEU A 28 -2.79 -41.28 -3.23
N GLU A 29 -2.52 -40.62 -2.11
CA GLU A 29 -1.31 -39.83 -1.90
C GLU A 29 -0.45 -40.40 -0.76
N PRO A 30 0.31 -41.47 -1.02
CA PRO A 30 1.19 -42.08 -0.01
C PRO A 30 2.45 -41.25 0.31
N ASP A 31 2.72 -40.18 -0.48
CA ASP A 31 3.95 -39.41 -0.41
C ASP A 31 3.85 -38.23 0.57
N ASP A 32 4.98 -37.85 1.14
CA ASP A 32 5.08 -36.66 1.99
C ASP A 32 4.81 -35.38 1.19
N ARG A 33 3.81 -34.62 1.59
CA ARG A 33 3.42 -33.35 0.97
C ARG A 33 4.46 -32.24 1.14
N SER A 34 5.47 -32.43 1.94
CA SER A 34 6.58 -31.48 2.05
C SER A 34 7.45 -31.45 0.77
N GLU A 35 7.58 -32.59 0.09
CA GLU A 35 8.39 -32.70 -1.13
C GLU A 35 7.56 -32.60 -2.40
N TYR A 36 6.34 -33.12 -2.39
CA TYR A 36 5.48 -33.20 -3.57
C TYR A 36 4.06 -32.74 -3.27
N THR A 37 3.43 -32.21 -4.32
CA THR A 37 2.00 -31.88 -4.29
C THR A 37 1.35 -32.26 -5.62
N TYR A 38 0.04 -32.32 -5.62
CA TYR A 38 -0.75 -32.63 -6.80
C TYR A 38 -1.54 -31.40 -7.22
N GLY A 39 -1.72 -31.24 -8.53
CA GLY A 39 -2.44 -30.13 -9.11
C GLY A 39 -3.40 -30.58 -10.21
N LEU A 40 -4.36 -29.72 -10.44
CA LEU A 40 -5.30 -29.85 -11.56
C LEU A 40 -5.12 -28.67 -12.52
N ARG A 41 -5.23 -29.00 -13.81
CA ARG A 41 -5.39 -28.04 -14.91
C ARG A 41 -6.55 -28.49 -15.77
N GLU A 42 -7.24 -27.56 -16.35
CA GLU A 42 -8.35 -27.89 -17.23
C GLU A 42 -8.33 -26.97 -18.46
N TYR A 43 -8.44 -27.60 -19.63
CA TYR A 43 -8.40 -26.92 -20.93
C TYR A 43 -9.66 -27.28 -21.69
N PHE A 44 -10.31 -26.29 -22.29
CA PHE A 44 -11.56 -26.42 -23.01
C PHE A 44 -11.31 -26.24 -24.50
N VAL A 45 -11.62 -27.24 -25.28
CA VAL A 45 -11.30 -27.30 -26.72
C VAL A 45 -12.58 -27.55 -27.49
N PRO A 46 -12.90 -26.76 -28.53
CA PRO A 46 -14.05 -27.06 -29.40
C PRO A 46 -14.00 -28.48 -29.89
N VAL A 47 -15.15 -29.17 -29.89
CA VAL A 47 -15.26 -30.61 -30.20
C VAL A 47 -14.60 -30.95 -31.55
N GLU A 48 -14.82 -30.11 -32.55
CA GLU A 48 -14.29 -30.25 -33.90
C GLU A 48 -12.76 -30.03 -34.02
N ARG A 49 -12.13 -29.53 -32.97
CA ARG A 49 -10.67 -29.24 -32.93
C ARG A 49 -9.89 -30.24 -32.07
N PHE A 50 -10.52 -31.32 -31.66
CA PHE A 50 -9.93 -32.39 -30.84
C PHE A 50 -8.64 -32.94 -31.45
N ASP A 51 -8.69 -33.33 -32.73
CA ASP A 51 -7.56 -33.98 -33.45
C ASP A 51 -6.37 -33.01 -33.65
N GLU A 52 -6.60 -31.71 -33.58
CA GLU A 52 -5.50 -30.72 -33.64
C GLU A 52 -4.87 -30.48 -32.28
N PHE A 53 -5.65 -30.53 -31.23
CA PHE A 53 -5.17 -30.21 -29.86
C PHE A 53 -4.42 -31.38 -29.23
N VAL A 54 -4.92 -32.61 -29.35
CA VAL A 54 -4.35 -33.77 -28.64
C VAL A 54 -2.88 -34.06 -29.00
N PRO A 55 -2.44 -33.99 -30.28
CA PRO A 55 -1.03 -34.14 -30.60
C PRO A 55 -0.14 -33.06 -29.97
N LYS A 56 -0.60 -31.79 -29.95
CA LYS A 56 0.11 -30.67 -29.32
C LYS A 56 0.24 -30.88 -27.80
N MET A 57 -0.86 -31.25 -27.15
CA MET A 57 -0.86 -31.60 -25.73
C MET A 57 0.19 -32.68 -25.40
N ARG A 58 0.21 -33.74 -26.18
CA ARG A 58 1.21 -34.83 -26.00
C ARG A 58 2.64 -34.33 -26.13
N GLU A 59 2.91 -33.55 -27.19
CA GLU A 59 4.22 -32.95 -27.44
C GLU A 59 4.70 -32.08 -26.29
N ILE A 60 3.82 -31.19 -25.80
CA ILE A 60 4.14 -30.28 -24.69
C ILE A 60 4.47 -31.06 -23.42
N PHE A 61 3.67 -32.05 -23.06
CA PHE A 61 3.92 -32.86 -21.86
C PHE A 61 5.22 -33.68 -21.97
N GLN A 62 5.49 -34.25 -23.13
CA GLN A 62 6.72 -35.03 -23.34
C GLN A 62 7.98 -34.15 -23.33
N ARG A 63 7.94 -33.00 -24.00
CA ARG A 63 9.07 -32.07 -24.07
C ARG A 63 9.44 -31.48 -22.70
N ASN A 64 8.43 -31.21 -21.88
CA ASN A 64 8.61 -30.62 -20.54
C ASN A 64 8.73 -31.69 -19.44
N GLU A 65 8.79 -32.98 -19.80
CA GLU A 65 8.85 -34.12 -18.85
C GLU A 65 7.77 -34.02 -17.75
N ALA A 66 6.56 -33.48 -18.11
CA ALA A 66 5.51 -33.22 -17.16
C ALA A 66 4.97 -34.52 -16.54
N ASN A 67 4.97 -34.64 -15.22
CA ASN A 67 4.48 -35.79 -14.51
C ASN A 67 2.94 -35.82 -14.46
N ILE A 68 2.34 -36.26 -15.58
CA ILE A 68 0.90 -36.37 -15.74
C ILE A 68 0.44 -37.74 -15.23
N ILE A 69 -0.48 -37.74 -14.27
CA ILE A 69 -1.02 -38.96 -13.67
C ILE A 69 -2.25 -39.42 -14.45
N ASN A 70 -3.13 -38.50 -14.78
CA ASN A 70 -4.38 -38.80 -15.50
C ASN A 70 -4.85 -37.59 -16.30
N VAL A 71 -5.51 -37.88 -17.42
CA VAL A 71 -6.29 -36.89 -18.19
C VAL A 71 -7.70 -37.41 -18.38
N SER A 72 -8.66 -36.78 -17.70
CA SER A 72 -10.08 -37.06 -17.92
C SER A 72 -10.65 -36.12 -18.99
N ILE A 73 -11.41 -36.67 -19.93
CA ILE A 73 -12.05 -35.88 -20.97
C ILE A 73 -13.54 -35.88 -20.71
N ARG A 74 -14.11 -34.69 -20.60
CA ARG A 74 -15.55 -34.50 -20.37
C ARG A 74 -16.13 -33.68 -21.52
N HIS A 75 -17.41 -33.87 -21.81
CA HIS A 75 -18.13 -33.10 -22.82
C HIS A 75 -18.99 -32.03 -22.13
N ALA A 76 -18.96 -30.81 -22.65
CA ALA A 76 -19.81 -29.72 -22.17
C ALA A 76 -20.46 -28.95 -23.34
N LYS A 77 -21.72 -28.58 -23.13
CA LYS A 77 -22.46 -27.75 -24.07
C LYS A 77 -22.01 -26.29 -23.97
N ALA A 78 -22.28 -25.53 -25.04
CA ALA A 78 -21.99 -24.12 -25.08
C ALA A 78 -22.73 -23.34 -23.97
N ASP A 79 -22.03 -22.43 -23.33
CA ASP A 79 -22.58 -21.41 -22.45
C ASP A 79 -22.43 -20.02 -23.07
N THR A 80 -23.54 -19.43 -23.42
CA THR A 80 -23.62 -18.09 -24.03
C THR A 80 -24.03 -17.01 -23.03
N ASN A 81 -24.31 -17.36 -21.78
CA ASN A 81 -24.89 -16.45 -20.80
C ASN A 81 -23.85 -15.77 -19.91
N THR A 82 -22.77 -16.47 -19.57
CA THR A 82 -21.74 -15.91 -18.67
C THR A 82 -20.71 -15.05 -19.41
N LEU A 83 -20.22 -14.03 -18.74
CA LEU A 83 -19.21 -13.12 -19.31
C LEU A 83 -17.84 -13.80 -19.47
N LEU A 84 -17.44 -14.60 -18.49
CA LEU A 84 -16.20 -15.38 -18.54
C LEU A 84 -16.49 -16.84 -18.87
N SER A 85 -17.26 -17.07 -19.97
CA SER A 85 -17.59 -18.41 -20.44
C SER A 85 -16.35 -19.13 -20.97
N TRP A 86 -16.01 -20.27 -20.36
CA TRP A 86 -14.99 -21.19 -20.88
C TRP A 86 -15.52 -22.10 -21.99
N ALA A 87 -16.84 -22.31 -22.10
CA ALA A 87 -17.49 -23.11 -23.14
C ALA A 87 -18.25 -22.18 -24.13
N ARG A 88 -17.53 -21.40 -24.94
CA ARG A 88 -18.10 -20.49 -25.93
C ARG A 88 -18.76 -21.22 -27.10
N SER A 89 -18.37 -22.46 -27.32
CA SER A 89 -18.99 -23.45 -28.21
C SER A 89 -19.15 -24.75 -27.45
N GLU A 90 -19.63 -25.78 -28.10
CA GLU A 90 -19.58 -27.14 -27.56
C GLU A 90 -18.13 -27.61 -27.46
N VAL A 91 -17.68 -28.10 -26.29
CA VAL A 91 -16.27 -28.35 -26.01
C VAL A 91 -16.03 -29.70 -25.34
N PHE A 92 -14.84 -30.24 -25.56
CA PHE A 92 -14.23 -31.20 -24.65
C PHE A 92 -13.41 -30.49 -23.59
N ALA A 93 -13.63 -30.85 -22.33
CA ALA A 93 -12.86 -30.41 -21.19
C ALA A 93 -11.80 -31.46 -20.84
N PHE A 94 -10.53 -31.10 -20.99
CA PHE A 94 -9.38 -31.93 -20.65
C PHE A 94 -8.94 -31.63 -19.23
N VAL A 95 -9.32 -32.46 -18.27
CA VAL A 95 -8.94 -32.32 -16.85
C VAL A 95 -7.64 -33.09 -16.64
N VAL A 96 -6.56 -32.34 -16.47
CA VAL A 96 -5.20 -32.86 -16.30
C VAL A 96 -4.84 -32.90 -14.83
N TYR A 97 -4.63 -34.11 -14.31
CA TYR A 97 -4.13 -34.35 -12.95
C TYR A 97 -2.65 -34.67 -13.00
N TYR A 98 -1.84 -33.93 -12.26
CA TYR A 98 -0.39 -34.02 -12.32
C TYR A 98 0.25 -33.90 -10.92
N ARG A 99 1.47 -34.43 -10.79
CA ARG A 99 2.30 -34.32 -9.60
C ARG A 99 3.44 -33.34 -9.86
N GLN A 100 3.79 -32.53 -8.87
CA GLN A 100 4.92 -31.60 -8.93
C GLN A 100 5.67 -31.54 -7.60
N GLY A 101 6.94 -31.12 -7.62
CA GLY A 101 7.68 -30.72 -6.43
C GLY A 101 7.10 -29.43 -5.81
N THR A 102 7.43 -29.21 -4.54
CA THR A 102 6.98 -28.03 -3.77
C THR A 102 7.97 -26.86 -3.82
N ASP A 103 9.17 -27.07 -4.31
CA ASP A 103 10.20 -26.06 -4.48
C ASP A 103 9.89 -25.06 -5.62
N ALA A 104 10.65 -23.97 -5.68
CA ALA A 104 10.45 -22.90 -6.65
C ALA A 104 10.73 -23.33 -8.09
N GLU A 105 11.71 -24.21 -8.31
CA GLU A 105 12.10 -24.69 -9.63
C GLU A 105 11.01 -25.59 -10.23
N ALA A 106 10.47 -26.52 -9.45
CA ALA A 106 9.35 -27.35 -9.85
C ALA A 106 8.08 -26.53 -10.16
N LYS A 107 7.80 -25.51 -9.37
CA LYS A 107 6.69 -24.58 -9.63
C LYS A 107 6.89 -23.79 -10.92
N GLN A 108 8.12 -23.35 -11.20
CA GLN A 108 8.47 -22.66 -12.43
C GLN A 108 8.33 -23.59 -13.66
N ALA A 109 8.80 -24.82 -13.57
CA ALA A 109 8.65 -25.82 -14.64
C ALA A 109 7.16 -26.06 -14.99
N VAL A 110 6.30 -26.20 -13.98
CA VAL A 110 4.85 -26.30 -14.18
C VAL A 110 4.27 -25.03 -14.82
N SER A 111 4.77 -23.86 -14.44
CA SER A 111 4.32 -22.59 -15.04
C SER A 111 4.62 -22.55 -16.54
N VAL A 112 5.78 -23.05 -16.97
CA VAL A 112 6.19 -23.07 -18.38
C VAL A 112 5.24 -23.94 -19.21
N TRP A 113 5.13 -25.23 -18.91
CA TRP A 113 4.27 -26.10 -19.71
C TRP A 113 2.77 -25.75 -19.59
N SER A 114 2.34 -25.17 -18.46
CA SER A 114 0.95 -24.71 -18.32
C SER A 114 0.63 -23.56 -19.27
N ARG A 115 1.56 -22.62 -19.47
CA ARG A 115 1.40 -21.52 -20.45
C ARG A 115 1.40 -22.02 -21.88
N GLU A 116 2.29 -22.96 -22.20
CA GLU A 116 2.31 -23.62 -23.53
C GLU A 116 0.98 -24.34 -23.83
N MET A 117 0.41 -25.01 -22.84
CA MET A 117 -0.88 -25.67 -22.95
C MET A 117 -2.04 -24.68 -23.14
N ILE A 118 -1.98 -23.51 -22.45
CA ILE A 118 -2.93 -22.42 -22.62
C ILE A 118 -2.86 -21.87 -24.05
N ASP A 119 -1.65 -21.64 -24.58
CA ASP A 119 -1.44 -21.19 -25.95
C ASP A 119 -1.98 -22.22 -26.96
N ALA A 120 -1.73 -23.50 -26.72
CA ALA A 120 -2.27 -24.57 -27.58
C ALA A 120 -3.81 -24.60 -27.57
N ALA A 121 -4.45 -24.40 -26.42
CA ALA A 121 -5.91 -24.30 -26.32
C ALA A 121 -6.45 -23.05 -27.03
N ILE A 122 -5.83 -21.89 -26.84
CA ILE A 122 -6.20 -20.63 -27.51
C ILE A 122 -6.06 -20.76 -29.03
N ALA A 123 -4.99 -21.36 -29.51
CA ALA A 123 -4.73 -21.54 -30.94
C ALA A 123 -5.83 -22.33 -31.68
N VAL A 124 -6.56 -23.19 -30.98
CA VAL A 124 -7.71 -23.93 -31.52
C VAL A 124 -9.06 -23.29 -31.15
N GLY A 125 -9.07 -22.05 -30.68
CA GLY A 125 -10.29 -21.32 -30.28
C GLY A 125 -10.85 -21.73 -28.92
N GLY A 126 -10.06 -22.43 -28.10
CA GLY A 126 -10.42 -22.90 -26.78
C GLY A 126 -10.15 -21.93 -25.65
N ALA A 127 -10.22 -22.43 -24.42
CA ALA A 127 -10.01 -21.68 -23.18
C ALA A 127 -9.37 -22.59 -22.11
N TYR A 128 -9.14 -22.06 -20.91
CA TYR A 128 -8.65 -22.80 -19.75
C TYR A 128 -9.48 -22.43 -18.50
N TYR A 129 -9.37 -23.24 -17.44
CA TYR A 129 -10.18 -23.04 -16.23
C TYR A 129 -9.56 -22.01 -15.27
N LEU A 130 -10.31 -20.95 -14.95
CA LEU A 130 -9.86 -19.81 -14.16
C LEU A 130 -9.65 -20.09 -12.67
N PRO A 131 -10.46 -20.96 -11.99
CA PRO A 131 -10.33 -21.16 -10.55
C PRO A 131 -9.04 -21.85 -10.06
N TYR A 132 -8.25 -22.44 -10.96
CA TYR A 132 -6.98 -23.03 -10.60
C TYR A 132 -5.86 -21.97 -10.50
N GLN A 133 -4.59 -22.40 -10.29
CA GLN A 133 -3.49 -21.44 -10.19
C GLN A 133 -3.38 -20.60 -11.47
N LEU A 134 -3.23 -19.30 -11.30
CA LEU A 134 -3.24 -18.31 -12.36
C LEU A 134 -1.91 -18.26 -13.10
N GLN A 135 -1.65 -19.23 -13.98
CA GLN A 135 -0.39 -19.30 -14.75
C GLN A 135 -0.43 -18.46 -16.03
N ALA A 136 -1.62 -18.26 -16.63
CA ALA A 136 -1.76 -17.50 -17.86
C ALA A 136 -1.20 -16.07 -17.74
N SER A 137 -0.63 -15.58 -18.84
CA SER A 137 -0.34 -14.16 -18.98
C SER A 137 -1.63 -13.34 -19.15
N LYS A 138 -1.53 -12.02 -19.09
CA LYS A 138 -2.66 -11.11 -19.30
C LYS A 138 -3.20 -11.23 -20.73
N GLU A 139 -2.29 -11.34 -21.69
CA GLU A 139 -2.61 -11.50 -23.11
C GLU A 139 -3.33 -12.83 -23.36
N GLN A 140 -2.82 -13.93 -22.75
CA GLN A 140 -3.47 -15.24 -22.81
C GLN A 140 -4.88 -15.21 -22.20
N PHE A 141 -5.04 -14.53 -21.06
CA PHE A 141 -6.36 -14.37 -20.43
C PHE A 141 -7.35 -13.63 -21.34
N LEU A 142 -6.95 -12.49 -21.91
CA LEU A 142 -7.80 -11.70 -22.80
C LEU A 142 -8.14 -12.44 -24.11
N ALA A 143 -7.19 -13.22 -24.63
CA ALA A 143 -7.43 -14.05 -25.81
C ALA A 143 -8.41 -15.22 -25.52
N ALA A 144 -8.27 -15.88 -24.37
CA ALA A 144 -9.14 -16.97 -23.95
C ALA A 144 -10.56 -16.48 -23.58
N TYR A 145 -10.68 -15.25 -23.04
CA TYR A 145 -11.92 -14.67 -22.52
C TYR A 145 -12.21 -13.32 -23.18
N PRO A 146 -12.71 -13.28 -24.41
CA PRO A 146 -12.92 -12.03 -25.18
C PRO A 146 -13.86 -11.03 -24.49
N ARG A 147 -14.77 -11.49 -23.63
CA ARG A 147 -15.70 -10.64 -22.88
C ARG A 147 -15.16 -10.22 -21.50
N ALA A 148 -13.87 -10.40 -21.24
CA ALA A 148 -13.27 -9.99 -19.98
C ALA A 148 -13.44 -8.49 -19.69
N LYS A 149 -13.39 -7.64 -20.74
CA LYS A 149 -13.64 -6.19 -20.59
C LYS A 149 -15.07 -5.90 -20.12
N ASP A 150 -16.07 -6.62 -20.64
CA ASP A 150 -17.46 -6.48 -20.19
C ASP A 150 -17.61 -6.88 -18.72
N TYR A 151 -16.92 -7.97 -18.32
CA TYR A 151 -16.89 -8.44 -16.93
C TYR A 151 -16.25 -7.39 -16.01
N PHE A 152 -15.14 -6.81 -16.41
CA PHE A 152 -14.46 -5.78 -15.63
C PHE A 152 -15.32 -4.53 -15.48
N GLY A 153 -15.95 -4.07 -16.56
CA GLY A 153 -16.88 -2.94 -16.52
C GLY A 153 -18.13 -3.20 -15.67
N LEU A 154 -18.66 -4.42 -15.68
CA LEU A 154 -19.79 -4.81 -14.82
C LEU A 154 -19.36 -4.86 -13.35
N LYS A 155 -18.23 -5.48 -13.04
CA LYS A 155 -17.66 -5.56 -11.69
C LYS A 155 -17.46 -4.15 -11.13
N TRP A 156 -16.89 -3.24 -11.90
CA TRP A 156 -16.64 -1.87 -11.47
C TRP A 156 -17.93 -1.11 -11.15
N ARG A 157 -18.99 -1.29 -11.94
CA ARG A 157 -20.29 -0.67 -11.66
C ARG A 157 -20.99 -1.22 -10.41
N LEU A 158 -20.81 -2.52 -10.11
CA LEU A 158 -21.47 -3.19 -8.99
C LEU A 158 -20.67 -3.10 -7.70
N ASP A 159 -19.37 -2.95 -7.81
CA ASP A 159 -18.42 -2.91 -6.68
C ASP A 159 -17.30 -1.89 -6.98
N PRO A 160 -17.63 -0.59 -7.06
CA PRO A 160 -16.67 0.45 -7.39
C PRO A 160 -15.54 0.55 -6.35
N ASN A 161 -15.83 0.19 -5.12
CA ASN A 161 -14.88 0.23 -4.01
C ASN A 161 -14.07 -1.07 -3.86
N ASN A 162 -14.14 -1.99 -4.84
CA ASN A 162 -13.41 -3.26 -4.83
C ASN A 162 -13.48 -4.02 -3.49
N ARG A 163 -14.68 -4.09 -2.87
CA ARG A 163 -14.90 -4.82 -1.60
C ARG A 163 -14.76 -6.33 -1.76
N PHE A 164 -14.99 -6.84 -2.97
CA PHE A 164 -14.89 -8.25 -3.33
C PHE A 164 -13.74 -8.43 -4.33
N VAL A 165 -12.53 -8.62 -3.83
CA VAL A 165 -11.33 -8.86 -4.62
C VAL A 165 -10.87 -10.30 -4.46
N ASN A 166 -10.41 -10.90 -5.54
CA ASN A 166 -9.75 -12.20 -5.55
C ASN A 166 -8.48 -12.13 -6.41
N MET A 167 -7.67 -13.18 -6.38
CA MET A 167 -6.40 -13.22 -7.12
C MET A 167 -6.57 -13.10 -8.63
N LEU A 168 -7.69 -13.58 -9.21
CA LEU A 168 -7.99 -13.43 -10.63
C LEU A 168 -8.19 -11.95 -10.98
N TRP A 169 -8.99 -11.25 -10.17
CA TRP A 169 -9.19 -9.82 -10.31
C TRP A 169 -7.87 -9.07 -10.21
N ALA A 170 -7.10 -9.30 -9.14
CA ALA A 170 -5.83 -8.65 -8.91
C ALA A 170 -4.83 -8.85 -10.04
N LYS A 171 -4.84 -10.03 -10.69
CA LYS A 171 -3.91 -10.35 -11.77
C LYS A 171 -4.31 -9.79 -13.13
N TYR A 172 -5.59 -9.86 -13.51
CA TYR A 172 -6.02 -9.64 -14.89
C TYR A 172 -6.77 -8.35 -15.13
N TYR A 173 -7.23 -7.70 -14.07
CA TYR A 173 -7.88 -6.41 -14.23
C TYR A 173 -6.92 -5.38 -14.85
N PRO A 174 -7.33 -4.72 -15.98
CA PRO A 174 -6.36 -4.02 -16.83
C PRO A 174 -5.69 -2.80 -16.20
N PHE A 175 -6.29 -2.23 -15.15
CA PHE A 175 -5.84 -0.97 -14.61
C PHE A 175 -5.03 -1.05 -13.34
N ASN A 176 -4.89 -2.24 -12.74
CA ASN A 176 -4.42 -2.26 -11.37
C ASN A 176 -3.47 -3.37 -10.97
N SER A 177 -3.32 -4.45 -11.76
CA SER A 177 -2.77 -5.65 -11.15
C SER A 177 -1.26 -5.63 -10.95
N ASP A 178 -0.48 -5.22 -11.93
CA ASP A 178 0.98 -5.34 -11.83
C ASP A 178 1.62 -4.11 -11.19
N LEU A 179 1.14 -2.90 -11.53
CA LEU A 179 1.66 -1.66 -10.94
C LEU A 179 1.15 -1.45 -9.52
N MET A 180 -0.11 -1.77 -9.23
CA MET A 180 -0.65 -1.79 -7.86
C MET A 180 0.03 -2.83 -7.00
N ALA A 181 0.27 -4.04 -7.52
CA ALA A 181 1.05 -5.05 -6.82
C ALA A 181 2.48 -4.59 -6.58
N GLN A 182 3.05 -3.78 -7.47
CA GLN A 182 4.38 -3.23 -7.33
C GLN A 182 4.43 -2.08 -6.31
N THR A 183 3.47 -1.16 -6.32
CA THR A 183 3.38 -0.08 -5.31
C THR A 183 3.04 -0.59 -3.92
N ARG A 184 2.33 -1.73 -3.82
CA ARG A 184 1.98 -2.37 -2.56
C ARG A 184 2.96 -3.46 -2.15
N LYS A 185 4.03 -3.66 -2.92
CA LYS A 185 5.01 -4.73 -2.69
C LYS A 185 5.74 -4.59 -1.35
N ASP A 186 5.91 -3.36 -0.91
CA ASP A 186 6.59 -3.01 0.34
C ASP A 186 5.62 -2.92 1.52
N ILE A 187 4.33 -2.81 1.22
CA ILE A 187 3.27 -2.94 2.20
C ILE A 187 2.68 -4.32 2.00
N ALA A 188 2.99 -5.24 2.89
CA ALA A 188 2.36 -6.54 2.87
C ALA A 188 0.83 -6.32 2.78
N GLU A 189 0.12 -7.10 1.94
CA GLU A 189 -1.30 -6.95 1.61
C GLU A 189 -2.22 -6.77 2.83
N TYR A 190 -1.76 -7.22 3.99
CA TYR A 190 -2.45 -7.14 5.26
C TYR A 190 -2.25 -5.81 6.01
N TYR A 191 -1.41 -4.90 5.53
CA TYR A 191 -1.17 -3.66 6.27
C TYR A 191 -2.30 -2.65 6.07
N ARG A 192 -2.57 -2.28 4.85
CA ARG A 192 -3.58 -1.28 4.55
C ARG A 192 -4.48 -1.72 3.40
N PRO A 193 -5.76 -1.98 3.66
CA PRO A 193 -6.73 -2.24 2.60
C PRO A 193 -6.91 -1.00 1.71
N VAL A 194 -7.32 -1.23 0.45
CA VAL A 194 -7.74 -0.17 -0.47
C VAL A 194 -8.86 0.67 0.16
N GLU A 195 -8.94 1.93 -0.17
CA GLU A 195 -9.91 2.91 0.33
C GLU A 195 -9.74 3.28 1.82
N GLN A 196 -8.62 2.95 2.42
CA GLN A 196 -8.35 3.25 3.82
C GLN A 196 -7.06 4.07 4.02
N THR A 197 -6.85 5.11 3.21
CA THR A 197 -5.70 6.03 3.39
C THR A 197 -5.69 6.69 4.78
N LEU A 198 -6.87 6.81 5.39
CA LEU A 198 -7.01 7.30 6.77
C LEU A 198 -6.21 6.50 7.81
N LEU A 199 -5.87 5.24 7.54
CA LEU A 199 -5.06 4.42 8.46
C LEU A 199 -3.64 4.96 8.63
N THR A 200 -3.11 5.70 7.66
CA THR A 200 -1.77 6.30 7.72
C THR A 200 -1.72 7.59 8.54
N ILE A 201 -2.88 8.17 8.93
CA ILE A 201 -2.94 9.44 9.66
C ILE A 201 -2.13 9.41 10.97
N PRO A 202 -2.22 8.39 11.85
CA PRO A 202 -1.40 8.36 13.06
C PRO A 202 0.10 8.25 12.77
N GLU A 203 0.48 7.62 11.66
CA GLU A 203 1.87 7.54 11.20
C GLU A 203 2.35 8.91 10.75
N TRP A 204 1.57 9.61 9.94
CA TRP A 204 1.87 10.97 9.49
C TRP A 204 1.85 12.00 10.63
N TYR A 205 1.08 11.78 11.67
CA TYR A 205 1.15 12.63 12.86
C TYR A 205 2.56 12.65 13.47
N LEU A 206 3.30 11.54 13.37
CA LEU A 206 4.70 11.46 13.80
C LEU A 206 5.67 12.24 12.89
N VAL A 207 5.25 12.58 11.68
CA VAL A 207 5.94 13.51 10.78
C VAL A 207 5.58 14.96 11.14
N PHE A 208 4.31 15.22 11.46
CA PHE A 208 3.85 16.57 11.83
C PHE A 208 4.38 17.02 13.19
N GLN A 209 4.49 16.13 14.18
CA GLN A 209 4.99 16.44 15.51
C GLN A 209 6.37 17.16 15.52
N PRO A 210 7.41 16.66 14.84
CA PRO A 210 8.69 17.36 14.74
C PRO A 210 8.58 18.73 14.08
N LYS A 211 7.67 18.90 13.10
CA LYS A 211 7.41 20.20 12.50
C LYS A 211 6.77 21.15 13.49
N GLU A 212 5.75 20.73 14.21
CA GLU A 212 5.12 21.51 15.26
C GLU A 212 6.12 21.93 16.34
N TYR A 213 7.01 21.02 16.74
CA TYR A 213 8.07 21.34 17.70
C TYR A 213 9.09 22.34 17.14
N ALA A 214 9.52 22.19 15.89
CA ALA A 214 10.44 23.11 15.23
C ALA A 214 9.82 24.52 15.06
N ASP A 215 8.55 24.60 14.63
CA ASP A 215 7.82 25.86 14.48
C ASP A 215 7.61 26.55 15.84
N TYR A 216 7.32 25.77 16.89
CA TYR A 216 7.23 26.29 18.26
C TYR A 216 8.54 26.90 18.74
N LEU A 217 9.67 26.26 18.47
CA LEU A 217 11.00 26.80 18.81
C LEU A 217 11.32 28.08 18.00
N ALA A 218 10.97 28.10 16.71
CA ALA A 218 11.19 29.25 15.83
C ALA A 218 10.36 30.48 16.24
N ALA A 219 9.20 30.29 16.88
CA ALA A 219 8.39 31.34 17.45
C ALA A 219 8.95 31.93 18.77
N ALA A 220 10.24 31.77 19.03
CA ALA A 220 10.95 32.20 20.25
C ALA A 220 10.35 31.61 21.55
N SER A 221 9.76 30.43 21.43
CA SER A 221 9.22 29.68 22.56
C SER A 221 10.28 28.72 23.13
N TYR A 222 10.17 28.41 24.40
CA TYR A 222 11.19 27.62 25.09
C TYR A 222 10.86 26.14 25.06
N PRO A 223 11.81 25.23 24.84
CA PRO A 223 11.59 23.77 24.86
C PRO A 223 10.83 23.32 26.11
N SER A 224 11.13 23.93 27.28
CA SER A 224 10.49 23.59 28.56
C SER A 224 9.01 23.97 28.67
N ARG A 225 8.47 24.70 27.70
CA ARG A 225 7.04 25.09 27.63
C ARG A 225 6.28 24.39 26.52
N PHE A 226 6.99 23.62 25.68
CA PHE A 226 6.32 22.81 24.67
C PHE A 226 5.41 21.79 25.37
N PRO A 227 4.16 21.64 24.92
CA PRO A 227 3.17 20.81 25.59
C PRO A 227 3.33 19.33 25.22
N PHE A 228 4.46 18.71 25.62
CA PHE A 228 4.81 17.31 25.30
C PHE A 228 3.71 16.30 25.67
N LEU A 229 3.07 16.48 26.84
CA LEU A 229 2.01 15.57 27.28
C LEU A 229 0.77 15.65 26.40
N GLU A 230 0.44 16.86 25.96
CA GLU A 230 -0.69 17.10 25.08
C GLU A 230 -0.43 16.55 23.68
N SER A 231 0.81 16.64 23.20
CA SER A 231 1.22 16.04 21.93
C SER A 231 1.16 14.48 21.97
N ILE A 232 1.51 13.89 23.11
CA ILE A 232 1.33 12.45 23.33
C ILE A 232 -0.17 12.06 23.31
N ASP A 233 -0.97 12.80 24.06
CA ASP A 233 -2.42 12.56 24.14
C ASP A 233 -3.08 12.65 22.76
N GLU A 234 -2.71 13.65 21.96
CA GLU A 234 -3.22 13.82 20.62
C GLU A 234 -2.93 12.64 19.69
N TYR A 235 -1.72 12.07 19.76
CA TYR A 235 -1.41 10.85 19.00
C TYR A 235 -2.41 9.73 19.31
N TRP A 236 -2.67 9.49 20.59
CA TRP A 236 -3.57 8.39 20.98
C TRP A 236 -5.04 8.68 20.67
N VAL A 237 -5.46 9.93 20.75
CA VAL A 237 -6.80 10.36 20.31
C VAL A 237 -6.97 10.11 18.81
N LEU A 238 -5.98 10.51 17.99
CA LEU A 238 -6.01 10.26 16.55
C LEU A 238 -6.01 8.76 16.22
N TYR A 239 -5.16 8.00 16.89
CA TYR A 239 -5.12 6.55 16.74
C TYR A 239 -6.49 5.90 17.00
N ASP A 240 -7.12 6.23 18.13
CA ASP A 240 -8.42 5.66 18.50
C ASP A 240 -9.53 6.08 17.52
N ARG A 241 -9.54 7.34 17.07
CA ARG A 241 -10.51 7.85 16.07
C ARG A 241 -10.37 7.11 14.75
N VAL A 242 -9.16 7.00 14.23
CA VAL A 242 -8.89 6.32 12.96
C VAL A 242 -9.28 4.84 13.04
N VAL A 243 -8.95 4.16 14.14
CA VAL A 243 -9.35 2.78 14.36
C VAL A 243 -10.87 2.62 14.41
N ALA A 244 -11.58 3.56 15.07
CA ALA A 244 -13.04 3.53 15.15
C ALA A 244 -13.70 3.75 13.79
N ILE A 245 -13.24 4.71 12.99
CA ILE A 245 -13.76 4.98 11.64
C ILE A 245 -13.49 3.79 10.72
N SER A 246 -12.26 3.25 10.74
CA SER A 246 -11.89 2.09 9.93
C SER A 246 -12.73 0.86 10.27
N ALA A 247 -13.01 0.62 11.55
CA ALA A 247 -13.81 -0.52 12.00
C ALA A 247 -15.28 -0.48 11.57
N GLN A 248 -15.81 0.69 11.23
CA GLN A 248 -17.19 0.82 10.71
C GLN A 248 -17.32 0.32 9.28
N ASN A 249 -16.27 0.46 8.48
CA ASN A 249 -16.27 0.13 7.07
C ASN A 249 -15.51 -1.17 6.75
N TYR A 250 -14.45 -1.45 7.51
CA TYR A 250 -13.56 -2.58 7.26
C TYR A 250 -12.94 -3.09 8.58
N PRO A 251 -12.75 -4.40 8.74
CA PRO A 251 -11.99 -4.93 9.86
C PRO A 251 -10.54 -4.42 9.74
N ALA A 252 -10.15 -3.53 10.65
CA ALA A 252 -8.79 -3.03 10.69
C ALA A 252 -7.81 -4.17 10.90
N ASN A 253 -6.78 -4.23 10.06
CA ASN A 253 -5.75 -5.25 10.13
C ASN A 253 -5.02 -5.21 11.47
N ALA A 254 -4.95 -6.36 12.16
CA ALA A 254 -4.34 -6.48 13.47
C ALA A 254 -2.85 -6.13 13.47
N GLU A 255 -2.14 -6.44 12.39
CA GLU A 255 -0.69 -6.20 12.26
C GLU A 255 -0.37 -4.73 12.08
N TYR A 256 -1.08 -4.03 11.20
CA TYR A 256 -0.91 -2.59 11.03
C TYR A 256 -1.21 -1.84 12.34
N ARG A 257 -2.30 -2.18 13.02
CA ARG A 257 -2.61 -1.61 14.35
C ARG A 257 -1.53 -1.88 15.38
N THR A 258 -0.91 -3.06 15.33
CA THR A 258 0.21 -3.40 16.23
C THR A 258 1.42 -2.53 15.94
N MET A 259 1.75 -2.33 14.66
CA MET A 259 2.81 -1.41 14.24
C MET A 259 2.56 0.00 14.76
N LEU A 260 1.38 0.57 14.51
CA LEU A 260 1.02 1.90 15.02
C LEU A 260 1.14 2.02 16.54
N ARG A 261 0.71 0.98 17.30
CA ARG A 261 0.88 0.95 18.75
C ARG A 261 2.34 0.96 19.18
N VAL A 262 3.18 0.16 18.53
CA VAL A 262 4.62 0.10 18.86
C VAL A 262 5.27 1.45 18.61
N ILE A 263 4.99 2.09 17.47
CA ILE A 263 5.49 3.42 17.14
C ILE A 263 4.98 4.45 18.15
N GLY A 264 3.68 4.43 18.46
CA GLY A 264 3.08 5.33 19.45
C GLY A 264 3.67 5.19 20.84
N ILE A 265 3.94 3.97 21.30
CA ILE A 265 4.61 3.72 22.59
C ILE A 265 6.05 4.28 22.57
N SER A 266 6.79 4.07 21.49
CA SER A 266 8.16 4.57 21.35
C SER A 266 8.20 6.10 21.39
N THR A 267 7.32 6.76 20.67
CA THR A 267 7.22 8.23 20.65
C THR A 267 6.72 8.77 21.98
N THR A 268 5.77 8.10 22.62
CA THR A 268 5.31 8.44 23.97
C THR A 268 6.49 8.45 24.95
N LEU A 269 7.31 7.40 24.93
CA LEU A 269 8.49 7.32 25.82
C LEU A 269 9.51 8.42 25.52
N GLU A 270 9.80 8.67 24.24
CA GLU A 270 10.70 9.76 23.83
C GLU A 270 10.23 11.11 24.37
N TYR A 271 8.95 11.46 24.15
CA TYR A 271 8.37 12.73 24.55
C TYR A 271 8.21 12.87 26.06
N LEU A 272 7.93 11.79 26.78
CA LEU A 272 7.93 11.80 28.24
C LEU A 272 9.30 12.12 28.81
N VAL A 273 10.35 11.45 28.31
CA VAL A 273 11.72 11.69 28.75
C VAL A 273 12.19 13.10 28.41
N LYS A 274 11.95 13.54 27.18
CA LYS A 274 12.31 14.88 26.71
C LYS A 274 11.56 15.95 27.48
N GLY A 275 10.24 15.79 27.65
CA GLY A 275 9.41 16.73 28.41
C GLY A 275 9.82 16.83 29.88
N ALA A 276 10.06 15.71 30.54
CA ALA A 276 10.52 15.69 31.92
C ALA A 276 11.89 16.38 32.07
N TYR A 277 12.82 16.11 31.16
CA TYR A 277 14.13 16.75 31.13
C TYR A 277 14.03 18.26 30.92
N GLU A 278 13.29 18.70 29.88
CA GLU A 278 13.12 20.13 29.57
C GLU A 278 12.39 20.88 30.69
N ALA A 279 11.38 20.28 31.30
CA ALA A 279 10.63 20.88 32.41
C ALA A 279 11.46 21.01 33.69
N SER A 280 12.52 20.23 33.88
CA SER A 280 13.41 20.25 35.05
C SER A 280 14.75 20.87 34.75
N VAL A 281 15.69 20.08 34.22
CA VAL A 281 17.09 20.49 33.99
C VAL A 281 17.17 21.59 32.93
N GLY A 282 16.45 21.45 31.82
CA GLY A 282 16.39 22.44 30.74
C GLY A 282 15.90 23.80 31.22
N ARG A 283 14.80 23.82 32.02
CA ARG A 283 14.26 25.05 32.62
C ARG A 283 15.24 25.68 33.62
N PHE A 284 15.85 24.87 34.46
CA PHE A 284 16.82 25.36 35.44
C PHE A 284 18.08 25.95 34.78
N SER A 285 18.65 25.28 33.80
CA SER A 285 19.83 25.73 33.07
C SER A 285 19.55 27.04 32.31
N ARG A 286 18.36 27.18 31.72
CA ARG A 286 17.95 28.39 31.04
C ARG A 286 17.75 29.56 32.03
N TRP A 287 17.15 29.29 33.18
CA TRP A 287 17.01 30.29 34.23
C TRP A 287 18.39 30.81 34.68
N LEU A 288 19.38 29.93 34.83
CA LEU A 288 20.77 30.34 35.15
C LEU A 288 21.42 31.18 34.03
N ALA A 289 21.00 30.98 32.80
CA ALA A 289 21.43 31.76 31.64
C ALA A 289 20.65 33.09 31.45
N GLY A 290 19.82 33.49 32.42
CA GLY A 290 19.03 34.72 32.32
C GLY A 290 17.90 34.67 31.29
N GLY A 291 17.61 33.50 30.72
CA GLY A 291 16.58 33.30 29.69
C GLY A 291 17.06 33.56 28.26
N GLU A 292 18.32 33.86 28.05
CA GLU A 292 18.93 34.09 26.75
C GLU A 292 19.23 32.78 26.02
N ASP A 293 19.16 32.82 24.68
CA ASP A 293 19.57 31.69 23.83
C ASP A 293 21.05 31.67 23.65
N THR A 294 21.65 30.49 23.85
CA THR A 294 23.08 30.26 23.58
C THR A 294 23.26 29.83 22.11
N PRO A 295 24.49 29.88 21.54
CA PRO A 295 24.76 29.34 20.22
C PRO A 295 24.33 27.87 20.06
N GLU A 296 24.39 27.11 21.15
CA GLU A 296 23.88 25.72 21.19
C GLU A 296 22.35 25.63 21.03
N ASP A 297 21.62 26.52 21.70
CA ASP A 297 20.15 26.60 21.54
C ASP A 297 19.76 26.88 20.08
N ILE A 298 20.47 27.85 19.45
CA ILE A 298 20.23 28.20 18.03
C ILE A 298 20.58 27.04 17.11
N LEU A 299 21.69 26.35 17.33
CA LEU A 299 22.05 25.18 16.51
C LEU A 299 21.04 24.03 16.65
N ILE A 300 20.54 23.79 17.87
CA ILE A 300 19.51 22.78 18.14
C ILE A 300 18.20 23.13 17.41
N GLN A 301 17.79 24.40 17.40
CA GLN A 301 16.63 24.85 16.62
C GLN A 301 16.84 24.58 15.11
N GLN A 302 18.02 24.91 14.57
CA GLN A 302 18.35 24.62 13.17
C GLN A 302 18.31 23.11 12.88
N ALA A 303 18.83 22.28 13.78
CA ALA A 303 18.81 20.83 13.63
C ALA A 303 17.38 20.26 13.59
N HIS A 304 16.50 20.72 14.50
CA HIS A 304 15.09 20.31 14.50
C HIS A 304 14.35 20.81 13.25
N ARG A 305 14.66 22.01 12.76
CA ARG A 305 14.11 22.54 11.52
C ARG A 305 14.51 21.67 10.33
N ALA A 306 15.81 21.43 10.16
CA ALA A 306 16.32 20.57 9.08
C ALA A 306 15.75 19.13 9.14
N TYR A 307 15.59 18.58 10.34
CA TYR A 307 14.96 17.29 10.53
C TYR A 307 13.49 17.30 10.11
N SER A 308 12.73 18.31 10.54
CA SER A 308 11.32 18.42 10.21
C SER A 308 11.05 18.63 8.71
N GLU A 309 11.96 19.28 8.00
CA GLU A 309 11.87 19.46 6.54
C GLU A 309 12.17 18.14 5.81
N LEU A 310 13.21 17.42 6.23
CA LEU A 310 13.60 16.17 5.56
C LEU A 310 12.52 15.09 5.67
N ILE A 311 11.89 14.92 6.83
CA ILE A 311 10.96 13.81 7.06
C ILE A 311 9.64 13.90 6.28
N PHE A 312 9.36 15.03 5.62
CA PHE A 312 8.22 15.13 4.69
C PHE A 312 8.46 14.39 3.37
N ASP A 313 9.72 14.29 2.93
CA ASP A 313 10.10 13.74 1.63
C ASP A 313 10.96 12.49 1.72
N GLU A 314 11.58 12.27 2.88
CA GLU A 314 12.50 11.15 3.08
C GLU A 314 12.23 10.45 4.42
N PRO A 315 12.47 9.14 4.50
CA PRO A 315 12.35 8.42 5.77
C PRO A 315 13.25 9.02 6.85
N TRP A 316 12.72 9.11 8.06
CA TRP A 316 13.42 9.74 9.20
C TRP A 316 14.84 9.21 9.47
N TYR A 317 15.13 7.93 9.14
CA TYR A 317 16.44 7.31 9.35
C TYR A 317 17.49 7.73 8.30
N GLU A 318 17.10 8.46 7.25
CA GLU A 318 18.02 9.06 6.28
C GLU A 318 18.62 10.38 6.83
N PHE A 319 18.06 10.96 7.89
CA PHE A 319 18.59 12.17 8.49
C PHE A 319 19.94 11.91 9.17
N ASP A 320 20.94 12.73 8.85
CA ASP A 320 22.29 12.60 9.45
C ASP A 320 22.36 13.19 10.85
N PHE A 321 21.78 12.48 11.80
CA PHE A 321 21.84 12.83 13.23
C PHE A 321 23.28 12.94 13.75
N ALA A 322 24.22 12.16 13.19
CA ALA A 322 25.63 12.18 13.63
C ALA A 322 26.30 13.47 13.22
N ALA A 323 26.11 13.95 12.00
CA ALA A 323 26.67 15.22 11.55
C ALA A 323 26.19 16.40 12.41
N TRP A 324 24.88 16.47 12.73
CA TRP A 324 24.36 17.52 13.61
C TRP A 324 24.86 17.41 15.04
N ARG A 325 24.98 16.20 15.59
CA ARG A 325 25.62 15.96 16.88
C ARG A 325 27.07 16.45 16.90
N ASP A 326 27.83 16.20 15.85
CA ASP A 326 29.23 16.58 15.80
C ASP A 326 29.39 18.11 15.65
N ARG A 327 28.50 18.77 14.91
CA ARG A 327 28.42 20.23 14.74
C ARG A 327 28.23 20.97 16.06
N ILE A 328 27.49 20.42 17.03
CA ILE A 328 27.33 21.13 18.32
C ILE A 328 28.64 21.26 19.09
N TRP A 329 29.63 20.40 18.82
CA TRP A 329 30.93 20.47 19.40
C TRP A 329 31.92 21.31 18.59
N SER A 330 31.83 21.30 17.27
CA SER A 330 32.73 22.02 16.37
C SER A 330 32.34 23.50 16.19
N ASP A 331 31.04 23.77 16.04
CA ASP A 331 30.52 25.07 15.62
C ASP A 331 30.13 25.97 16.79
N THR A 332 30.12 25.45 18.02
CA THR A 332 29.79 26.25 19.21
C THR A 332 30.93 26.27 20.24
N PRO A 333 31.13 27.40 20.97
CA PRO A 333 32.28 27.55 21.87
C PRO A 333 32.13 26.64 23.10
N LEU A 334 33.27 26.12 23.59
CA LEU A 334 33.29 25.27 24.79
C LEU A 334 33.15 26.08 26.09
N TRP A 335 33.55 27.36 26.08
CA TRP A 335 33.57 28.25 27.24
C TRP A 335 32.94 29.61 26.89
N GLY A 336 32.81 30.46 27.89
CA GLY A 336 32.23 31.79 27.76
C GLY A 336 30.97 31.95 28.62
N ASP A 337 30.17 32.98 28.33
CA ASP A 337 28.98 33.29 29.10
C ASP A 337 27.99 32.11 29.05
N HIS A 338 27.26 31.90 30.13
CA HIS A 338 26.28 30.81 30.31
C HIS A 338 26.85 29.40 30.16
N ALA A 339 28.12 29.18 30.61
CA ALA A 339 28.83 27.90 30.42
C ALA A 339 28.02 26.67 30.86
N PHE A 340 27.26 26.74 31.96
CA PHE A 340 26.40 25.65 32.43
C PHE A 340 25.32 25.28 31.37
N ARG A 341 24.64 26.31 30.82
CA ARG A 341 23.63 26.09 29.77
C ARG A 341 24.25 25.47 28.52
N LYS A 342 25.42 25.99 28.07
CA LYS A 342 26.13 25.48 26.92
C LYS A 342 26.48 23.99 27.06
N TRP A 343 27.10 23.62 28.17
CA TRP A 343 27.46 22.22 28.42
C TRP A 343 26.24 21.31 28.57
N GLU A 344 25.22 21.77 29.28
CA GLU A 344 23.97 21.04 29.43
C GLU A 344 23.33 20.77 28.05
N ARG A 345 23.24 21.78 27.18
CA ARG A 345 22.71 21.61 25.81
C ARG A 345 23.56 20.64 24.98
N LYS A 346 24.89 20.79 24.99
CA LYS A 346 25.79 19.88 24.28
C LYS A 346 25.60 18.43 24.71
N LEU A 347 25.54 18.17 25.99
CA LEU A 347 25.41 16.81 26.51
C LEU A 347 24.05 16.21 26.20
N PHE A 348 22.98 16.96 26.44
CA PHE A 348 21.63 16.48 26.17
C PHE A 348 21.40 16.20 24.67
N PHE A 349 21.74 17.17 23.81
CA PHE A 349 21.62 17.02 22.37
C PHE A 349 22.49 15.88 21.82
N SER A 350 23.72 15.74 22.34
CA SER A 350 24.58 14.62 21.95
C SER A 350 23.99 13.27 22.35
N ALA A 351 23.33 13.17 23.49
CA ALA A 351 22.66 11.96 23.92
C ALA A 351 21.43 11.68 23.05
N GLU A 352 20.57 12.68 22.79
CA GLU A 352 19.38 12.56 21.96
C GLU A 352 19.74 12.14 20.52
N PHE A 353 20.61 12.92 19.86
CA PHE A 353 20.98 12.67 18.46
C PHE A 353 21.92 11.46 18.31
N GLY A 354 22.72 11.16 19.34
CA GLY A 354 23.52 9.93 19.38
C GLY A 354 22.65 8.67 19.42
N LEU A 355 21.60 8.67 20.24
CA LEU A 355 20.65 7.56 20.31
C LEU A 355 19.86 7.43 19.02
N LYS A 356 19.35 8.53 18.45
CA LYS A 356 18.65 8.55 17.15
C LYS A 356 19.56 8.07 16.02
N SER A 357 20.83 8.48 15.99
CA SER A 357 21.80 8.00 15.01
C SER A 357 22.04 6.49 15.09
N LEU A 358 22.14 5.94 16.30
CA LEU A 358 22.29 4.50 16.49
C LEU A 358 21.05 3.75 16.00
N TYR A 359 19.88 4.23 16.39
CA TYR A 359 18.61 3.61 15.99
C TYR A 359 18.36 3.72 14.47
N ALA A 360 18.64 4.87 13.86
CA ALA A 360 18.57 5.06 12.41
C ALA A 360 19.48 4.09 11.66
N LYS A 361 20.72 3.86 12.12
CA LYS A 361 21.63 2.88 11.52
C LYS A 361 21.10 1.45 11.60
N LEU A 362 20.49 1.08 12.72
CA LEU A 362 19.89 -0.25 12.89
C LEU A 362 18.68 -0.45 11.92
N ILE A 363 17.82 0.55 11.83
CA ILE A 363 16.67 0.52 10.90
C ILE A 363 17.16 0.52 9.45
N LYS A 364 18.11 1.37 9.09
CA LYS A 364 18.68 1.44 7.74
C LYS A 364 19.30 0.10 7.33
N TYR A 365 20.03 -0.55 8.22
CA TYR A 365 20.58 -1.87 7.96
C TYR A 365 19.48 -2.94 7.74
N ALA A 366 18.42 -2.90 8.54
CA ALA A 366 17.27 -3.78 8.36
C ALA A 366 16.46 -3.46 7.09
N ALA A 367 16.32 -2.18 6.74
CA ALA A 367 15.55 -1.71 5.59
C ALA A 367 16.31 -1.81 4.25
N GLN A 368 17.65 -1.83 4.22
CA GLN A 368 18.45 -1.94 2.99
C GLN A 368 18.13 -3.16 2.11
N SER A 369 17.48 -4.18 2.68
CA SER A 369 16.98 -5.33 1.93
C SER A 369 15.55 -5.12 1.37
N THR A 370 14.89 -4.01 1.67
CA THR A 370 13.44 -3.83 1.48
C THR A 370 13.07 -2.60 0.66
N TYR A 371 13.85 -1.50 0.69
CA TYR A 371 13.52 -0.24 0.02
C TYR A 371 14.51 0.13 -1.09
N GLY A 372 13.99 0.51 -2.27
CA GLY A 372 14.75 1.00 -3.43
C GLY A 372 14.24 2.36 -3.94
N GLU A 373 14.87 2.92 -4.96
CA GLU A 373 14.45 4.19 -5.61
C GLU A 373 13.02 4.14 -6.15
N THR A 374 12.55 2.94 -6.52
CA THR A 374 11.16 2.70 -6.97
C THR A 374 10.13 2.93 -5.88
N ASP A 375 10.53 2.89 -4.61
CA ASP A 375 9.63 3.00 -3.45
C ASP A 375 9.28 4.45 -3.12
N LYS A 376 10.00 5.40 -3.73
CA LYS A 376 9.74 6.85 -3.64
C LYS A 376 8.67 7.34 -4.61
N ARG A 377 8.08 6.45 -5.39
CA ARG A 377 7.05 6.78 -6.37
C ARG A 377 5.83 5.91 -6.20
N ILE A 378 4.67 6.48 -6.51
CA ILE A 378 3.40 5.75 -6.59
C ILE A 378 2.82 5.90 -8.00
N TYR A 379 1.77 5.13 -8.25
CA TYR A 379 1.10 5.13 -9.53
C TYR A 379 -0.34 5.61 -9.37
N LEU A 380 -0.78 6.42 -10.33
CA LEU A 380 -2.16 6.85 -10.46
C LEU A 380 -2.68 6.51 -11.85
N THR A 381 -3.99 6.36 -11.97
CA THR A 381 -4.67 6.25 -13.25
C THR A 381 -5.27 7.60 -13.59
N ALA A 382 -4.92 8.11 -14.76
CA ALA A 382 -5.47 9.33 -15.31
C ALA A 382 -6.16 9.07 -16.65
N GLN A 383 -7.24 9.80 -16.92
CA GLN A 383 -7.95 9.81 -18.18
C GLN A 383 -7.73 11.16 -18.84
N ARG A 384 -7.64 11.13 -20.17
CA ARG A 384 -7.61 12.35 -20.93
C ARG A 384 -9.01 12.96 -21.02
N VAL A 385 -9.15 14.21 -20.65
CA VAL A 385 -10.37 14.98 -20.92
C VAL A 385 -10.58 15.00 -22.44
N GLN A 386 -11.78 14.68 -22.92
CA GLN A 386 -12.09 14.60 -24.35
C GLN A 386 -11.66 15.87 -25.07
N SER A 387 -10.63 15.75 -25.90
CA SER A 387 -10.07 16.80 -26.73
C SER A 387 -10.01 16.29 -28.17
N ASN A 388 -10.34 17.15 -29.14
CA ASN A 388 -10.21 16.85 -30.57
C ASN A 388 -8.74 16.84 -31.04
N SER A 389 -7.78 17.03 -30.12
CA SER A 389 -6.36 17.02 -30.43
C SER A 389 -5.83 15.59 -30.53
N ILE A 390 -5.08 15.30 -31.59
CA ILE A 390 -4.39 14.01 -31.80
C ILE A 390 -3.12 13.93 -30.93
N ARG A 391 -2.61 15.07 -30.43
CA ARG A 391 -1.40 15.14 -29.62
C ARG A 391 -1.76 14.80 -28.15
N LEU A 392 -0.92 13.98 -27.51
CA LEU A 392 -1.03 13.74 -26.05
C LEU A 392 -0.85 15.07 -25.30
N PRO A 393 -1.61 15.33 -24.23
CA PRO A 393 -1.37 16.45 -23.35
C PRO A 393 0.01 16.36 -22.72
N GLU A 394 0.58 17.52 -22.37
CA GLU A 394 1.83 17.54 -21.60
C GLU A 394 1.59 16.91 -20.22
N GLU A 395 2.56 16.14 -19.78
CA GLU A 395 2.58 15.54 -18.46
C GLU A 395 2.81 16.65 -17.41
N PRO A 396 2.13 16.62 -16.26
CA PRO A 396 2.50 17.50 -15.16
C PRO A 396 3.96 17.29 -14.76
N GLU A 397 4.65 18.38 -14.44
CA GLU A 397 6.06 18.31 -14.01
C GLU A 397 6.20 17.38 -12.78
N GLY A 398 6.97 16.32 -12.92
CA GLY A 398 7.17 15.28 -11.90
C GLY A 398 6.33 14.02 -12.12
N ALA A 399 5.33 14.05 -13.03
CA ALA A 399 4.62 12.86 -13.48
C ALA A 399 5.31 12.24 -14.71
N GLU A 400 5.17 10.92 -14.86
CA GLU A 400 5.70 10.17 -16.01
C GLU A 400 4.69 9.11 -16.43
N ILE A 401 4.27 9.08 -17.69
CA ILE A 401 3.42 8.04 -18.24
C ILE A 401 4.24 6.76 -18.38
N VAL A 402 3.85 5.72 -17.63
CA VAL A 402 4.54 4.42 -17.63
C VAL A 402 3.78 3.33 -18.37
N ALA A 403 2.47 3.49 -18.55
CA ALA A 403 1.64 2.56 -19.33
C ALA A 403 0.38 3.23 -19.85
N THR A 404 -0.18 2.67 -20.92
CA THR A 404 -1.43 3.13 -21.54
C THR A 404 -2.34 1.95 -21.80
N GLY A 405 -3.64 2.12 -21.60
CA GLY A 405 -4.64 1.08 -21.84
C GLY A 405 -6.00 1.64 -22.28
N GLY A 406 -6.16 1.85 -23.57
CA GLY A 406 -7.39 2.48 -24.10
C GLY A 406 -7.38 3.99 -23.88
N GLU A 407 -8.36 4.51 -23.12
CA GLU A 407 -8.44 5.93 -22.76
C GLU A 407 -7.73 6.24 -21.43
N ASP A 408 -7.23 5.23 -20.74
CA ASP A 408 -6.58 5.35 -19.44
C ASP A 408 -5.06 5.31 -19.57
N TYR A 409 -4.42 6.10 -18.74
CA TYR A 409 -2.98 6.24 -18.65
C TYR A 409 -2.55 6.01 -17.21
N ILE A 410 -1.51 5.21 -17.04
CA ILE A 410 -0.90 5.02 -15.73
C ILE A 410 0.30 5.93 -15.66
N MET A 411 0.27 6.80 -14.66
CA MET A 411 1.36 7.74 -14.39
C MET A 411 2.06 7.37 -13.09
N SER A 412 3.37 7.45 -13.11
CA SER A 412 4.22 7.41 -11.93
C SER A 412 4.39 8.84 -11.40
N VAL A 413 4.20 9.04 -10.10
CA VAL A 413 4.34 10.35 -9.43
C VAL A 413 5.13 10.19 -8.12
N PRO A 414 5.73 11.27 -7.60
CA PRO A 414 6.41 11.23 -6.31
C PRO A 414 5.45 10.82 -5.18
N ARG A 415 6.01 10.29 -4.10
CA ARG A 415 5.28 10.00 -2.86
C ARG A 415 5.44 11.12 -1.84
N TRP A 416 4.75 10.98 -0.72
CA TRP A 416 4.87 11.80 0.49
C TRP A 416 4.61 13.29 0.24
N GLY A 417 5.53 14.18 0.65
CA GLY A 417 5.41 15.61 0.40
C GLY A 417 5.31 15.95 -1.06
N GLY A 418 6.16 15.34 -1.88
CA GLY A 418 6.14 15.51 -3.35
C GLY A 418 4.80 15.12 -3.99
N PHE A 419 4.05 14.17 -3.41
CA PHE A 419 2.70 13.84 -3.87
C PHE A 419 1.73 14.99 -3.62
N THR A 420 1.77 15.58 -2.42
CA THR A 420 0.95 16.75 -2.09
C THR A 420 1.25 17.93 -3.02
N GLU A 421 2.53 18.15 -3.37
CA GLU A 421 2.96 19.23 -4.27
C GLU A 421 2.57 19.04 -5.73
N ILE A 422 2.48 17.78 -6.21
CA ILE A 422 2.16 17.52 -7.62
C ILE A 422 0.65 17.59 -7.89
N MET A 423 -0.20 17.33 -6.91
CA MET A 423 -1.66 17.26 -7.12
C MET A 423 -2.25 18.54 -7.70
N PRO A 424 -1.90 19.76 -7.25
CA PRO A 424 -2.39 20.99 -7.86
C PRO A 424 -1.99 21.16 -9.34
N LYS A 425 -0.87 20.55 -9.76
CA LYS A 425 -0.38 20.65 -11.13
C LYS A 425 -1.28 19.94 -12.15
N PHE A 426 -2.09 18.98 -11.71
CA PHE A 426 -3.07 18.31 -12.58
C PHE A 426 -4.24 19.19 -12.98
N LEU A 427 -4.58 20.20 -12.18
CA LEU A 427 -5.74 21.09 -12.38
C LEU A 427 -5.75 21.85 -13.72
N ASN A 428 -4.58 22.27 -14.17
CA ASN A 428 -4.44 23.06 -15.40
C ASN A 428 -4.06 22.18 -16.60
N THR A 429 -4.26 20.88 -16.50
CA THR A 429 -3.97 19.92 -17.56
C THR A 429 -5.24 19.33 -18.15
N GLU A 430 -5.12 18.63 -19.28
CA GLU A 430 -6.20 17.85 -19.87
C GLU A 430 -6.33 16.45 -19.19
N TRP A 431 -5.78 16.25 -18.00
CA TRP A 431 -5.81 14.99 -17.28
C TRP A 431 -6.81 15.03 -16.13
N THR A 432 -7.62 13.98 -16.01
CA THR A 432 -8.49 13.72 -14.84
C THR A 432 -8.01 12.46 -14.16
N ILE A 433 -7.69 12.56 -12.86
CA ILE A 433 -7.24 11.41 -12.07
C ILE A 433 -8.48 10.61 -11.67
N SER A 434 -8.45 9.31 -11.89
CA SER A 434 -9.55 8.38 -11.57
C SER A 434 -9.23 7.40 -10.45
N ASP A 435 -7.94 7.18 -10.16
CA ASP A 435 -7.47 6.22 -9.15
C ASP A 435 -6.07 6.60 -8.70
N ILE A 436 -5.79 6.47 -7.41
CA ILE A 436 -4.46 6.67 -6.82
C ILE A 436 -4.12 5.41 -6.03
N SER A 437 -3.17 4.63 -6.53
CA SER A 437 -2.72 3.38 -5.90
C SER A 437 -3.88 2.44 -5.50
N GLY A 438 -4.96 2.40 -6.32
CA GLY A 438 -6.18 1.62 -6.10
C GLY A 438 -7.21 2.27 -5.20
N ASN A 439 -6.99 3.49 -4.78
CA ASN A 439 -7.98 4.24 -4.01
C ASN A 439 -8.79 5.14 -4.94
N HIS A 440 -10.10 5.15 -4.77
CA HIS A 440 -11.04 6.09 -5.37
C HIS A 440 -11.43 7.21 -4.40
N GLN A 441 -11.14 7.00 -3.13
CA GLN A 441 -11.26 7.99 -2.07
C GLN A 441 -9.92 8.14 -1.36
N ILE A 442 -9.59 9.36 -0.97
CA ILE A 442 -8.32 9.69 -0.35
C ILE A 442 -8.53 10.63 0.83
N ALA A 443 -7.74 10.43 1.89
CA ALA A 443 -7.76 11.32 3.03
C ALA A 443 -6.87 12.54 2.75
N VAL A 444 -7.31 13.70 3.28
CA VAL A 444 -6.59 14.99 3.18
C VAL A 444 -6.61 15.65 4.54
N SER A 445 -5.48 16.19 5.00
CA SER A 445 -5.43 17.05 6.18
C SER A 445 -5.21 18.50 5.82
N LEU A 446 -5.94 19.35 6.52
CA LEU A 446 -5.93 20.80 6.38
C LEU A 446 -5.59 21.47 7.72
N LEU A 447 -4.90 22.59 7.67
CA LEU A 447 -4.71 23.45 8.84
C LEU A 447 -5.54 24.73 8.67
N ALA A 448 -6.53 24.91 9.53
CA ALA A 448 -7.46 26.03 9.46
C ALA A 448 -7.58 26.77 10.79
N ALA A 449 -8.14 27.96 10.77
CA ALA A 449 -8.53 28.66 12.00
C ALA A 449 -9.56 27.81 12.76
N LYS A 450 -9.55 27.90 14.08
CA LYS A 450 -10.45 27.13 14.94
C LYS A 450 -11.92 27.41 14.57
N ALA A 451 -12.69 26.33 14.42
CA ALA A 451 -14.09 26.38 13.96
C ALA A 451 -14.30 26.95 12.54
N ALA A 452 -13.29 26.86 11.67
CA ALA A 452 -13.46 27.19 10.25
C ALA A 452 -14.58 26.36 9.62
N ASP A 453 -15.39 27.04 8.79
CA ASP A 453 -16.44 26.35 8.04
C ASP A 453 -15.88 25.74 6.76
N VAL A 454 -15.89 24.41 6.69
CA VAL A 454 -15.46 23.62 5.53
C VAL A 454 -16.64 22.96 4.82
N SER A 455 -17.87 23.31 5.16
CA SER A 455 -19.08 22.69 4.58
C SER A 455 -19.27 22.97 3.09
N SER A 456 -18.62 24.01 2.57
CA SER A 456 -18.61 24.34 1.13
C SER A 456 -17.66 23.43 0.31
N LEU A 457 -16.72 22.75 0.96
CA LEU A 457 -15.81 21.84 0.30
C LEU A 457 -16.53 20.54 -0.07
N GLN A 458 -16.32 20.04 -1.29
CA GLN A 458 -16.93 18.80 -1.74
C GLN A 458 -16.18 17.58 -1.17
N ALA A 459 -16.17 17.44 0.16
CA ALA A 459 -15.49 16.39 0.87
C ALA A 459 -16.22 16.03 2.17
N GLN A 460 -16.05 14.81 2.63
CA GLN A 460 -16.60 14.37 3.90
C GLN A 460 -15.63 14.69 5.03
N GLU A 461 -16.05 15.53 5.99
CA GLU A 461 -15.28 15.73 7.22
C GLU A 461 -15.28 14.43 8.05
N LEU A 462 -14.10 13.89 8.33
CA LEU A 462 -13.95 12.71 9.18
C LEU A 462 -13.86 13.10 10.64
N PHE A 463 -12.99 14.06 10.95
CA PHE A 463 -12.83 14.60 12.30
C PHE A 463 -11.97 15.87 12.31
N ARG A 464 -11.96 16.54 13.44
CA ARG A 464 -11.04 17.62 13.77
C ARG A 464 -10.16 17.26 14.93
N SER A 465 -8.94 17.74 14.91
CA SER A 465 -7.99 17.62 15.99
C SER A 465 -7.31 18.97 16.26
N ARG A 466 -6.86 19.17 17.49
CA ARG A 466 -6.16 20.39 17.86
C ARG A 466 -4.75 20.42 17.28
N LEU A 467 -4.25 21.61 17.01
CA LEU A 467 -2.83 21.82 16.73
C LEU A 467 -2.14 22.15 18.07
N VAL A 468 -1.25 21.26 18.50
CA VAL A 468 -0.65 21.33 19.85
C VAL A 468 0.25 22.56 20.02
N SER A 469 0.86 23.03 18.93
CA SER A 469 1.75 24.20 18.92
C SER A 469 1.00 25.54 18.79
N ASP A 470 -0.25 25.54 18.35
CA ASP A 470 -1.03 26.74 18.06
C ASP A 470 -2.53 26.55 18.36
N ASP A 471 -2.97 27.01 19.51
CA ASP A 471 -4.36 26.93 19.96
C ASP A 471 -5.37 27.74 19.13
N SER A 472 -4.90 28.61 18.23
CA SER A 472 -5.77 29.38 17.32
C SER A 472 -6.18 28.60 16.09
N ARG A 473 -5.52 27.49 15.80
CA ARG A 473 -5.71 26.64 14.63
C ARG A 473 -6.12 25.23 15.03
N GLU A 474 -6.67 24.51 14.06
CA GLU A 474 -7.00 23.09 14.19
C GLU A 474 -6.66 22.35 12.89
N ARG A 475 -6.40 21.06 13.01
CA ARG A 475 -6.25 20.14 11.89
C ARG A 475 -7.61 19.55 11.57
N ILE A 476 -8.02 19.65 10.32
CA ILE A 476 -9.27 19.09 9.80
C ILE A 476 -8.91 17.96 8.84
N VAL A 477 -9.44 16.77 9.07
CA VAL A 477 -9.24 15.64 8.19
C VAL A 477 -10.49 15.37 7.40
N LEU A 478 -10.34 15.37 6.08
CA LEU A 478 -11.40 15.15 5.11
C LEU A 478 -11.17 13.85 4.35
N MET A 479 -12.24 13.24 3.86
CA MET A 479 -12.22 12.20 2.84
C MET A 479 -12.83 12.76 1.56
N VAL A 480 -12.13 12.64 0.45
CA VAL A 480 -12.54 13.18 -0.86
C VAL A 480 -12.46 12.10 -1.94
N ALA A 481 -13.34 12.15 -2.93
CA ALA A 481 -13.19 11.33 -4.12
C ALA A 481 -11.94 11.78 -4.90
N VAL A 482 -11.17 10.83 -5.40
CA VAL A 482 -9.93 11.11 -6.15
C VAL A 482 -10.18 12.04 -7.35
N THR A 483 -11.34 11.90 -8.02
CA THR A 483 -11.77 12.75 -9.13
C THR A 483 -12.00 14.22 -8.73
N GLU A 484 -12.28 14.48 -7.46
CA GLU A 484 -12.56 15.83 -6.90
C GLU A 484 -11.35 16.40 -6.14
N LEU A 485 -10.30 15.62 -5.96
CA LEU A 485 -9.14 16.01 -5.15
C LEU A 485 -8.50 17.31 -5.65
N ALA A 486 -8.31 17.40 -6.94
CA ALA A 486 -7.68 18.56 -7.56
C ALA A 486 -8.52 19.84 -7.31
N GLN A 487 -9.85 19.77 -7.49
CA GLN A 487 -10.75 20.88 -7.22
C GLN A 487 -10.77 21.24 -5.73
N LEU A 488 -10.78 20.24 -4.83
CA LEU A 488 -10.69 20.48 -3.40
C LEU A 488 -9.44 21.30 -3.03
N ILE A 489 -8.30 20.99 -3.62
CA ILE A 489 -7.05 21.73 -3.34
C ILE A 489 -7.18 23.20 -3.73
N LEU A 490 -7.78 23.51 -4.89
CA LEU A 490 -8.05 24.90 -5.29
C LEU A 490 -9.02 25.62 -4.35
N ASP A 491 -10.07 24.93 -3.95
CA ASP A 491 -11.09 25.52 -3.08
C ASP A 491 -10.49 25.84 -1.70
N VAL A 492 -9.63 24.93 -1.19
CA VAL A 492 -8.88 25.10 0.06
C VAL A 492 -7.94 26.32 -0.03
N GLU A 493 -7.16 26.43 -1.12
CA GLU A 493 -6.27 27.57 -1.34
C GLU A 493 -7.06 28.88 -1.45
N SER A 494 -8.17 28.89 -2.20
CA SER A 494 -9.04 30.05 -2.37
C SER A 494 -9.70 30.51 -1.06
N ALA A 495 -9.96 29.57 -0.16
CA ALA A 495 -10.51 29.85 1.17
C ALA A 495 -9.44 30.35 2.18
N GLY A 496 -8.17 30.39 1.78
CA GLY A 496 -7.04 30.73 2.66
C GLY A 496 -6.79 29.69 3.74
N ILE A 497 -7.18 28.45 3.50
CA ILE A 497 -6.91 27.29 4.35
C ILE A 497 -5.61 26.66 3.85
N GLU A 498 -4.77 26.22 4.78
CA GLU A 498 -3.50 25.56 4.44
C GLU A 498 -3.71 24.07 4.18
N LEU A 499 -3.31 23.57 3.01
CA LEU A 499 -3.20 22.14 2.74
C LEU A 499 -1.99 21.59 3.50
N GLU A 500 -2.22 20.72 4.50
CA GLU A 500 -1.14 20.12 5.26
C GLU A 500 -0.58 18.87 4.57
N HIS A 501 -1.47 17.97 4.14
CA HIS A 501 -1.04 16.74 3.49
C HIS A 501 -2.17 16.03 2.73
N VAL A 502 -1.81 15.37 1.63
CA VAL A 502 -2.64 14.40 0.91
C VAL A 502 -2.09 13.01 1.17
N PHE A 503 -2.89 12.17 1.81
CA PHE A 503 -2.46 10.83 2.20
C PHE A 503 -2.48 9.90 0.99
N ASP A 504 -1.32 9.66 0.40
CA ASP A 504 -1.14 8.92 -0.85
C ASP A 504 -1.44 7.42 -0.70
N TYR A 505 -1.20 6.84 0.47
CA TYR A 505 -1.81 5.57 0.93
C TYR A 505 -1.56 5.24 2.38
#